data_89fdae08d34b4e781ddf264b5039f706
#
_entry.id   89fdae08d34b4e781ddf264b5039f706
#
_cell.length_a   1.000
_cell.length_b   1.000
_cell.length_c   1.000
_cell.angle_alpha   90.00
_cell.angle_beta   90.00
_cell.angle_gamma   90.00
#
_symmetry.space_group_name_H-M   'P 1'
#
loop_
_entity.id
_entity.type
_entity.pdbx_description
1 polymer ?
#
loop_
_entity_poly.entity_id
_entity_poly.type
_entity_poly.pdbx_seq_one_letter_code
_entity_poly.pdbx_strand_id
1 'polypeptide(L)'
;VKFLVTGGAGFIGHNVVRLLEQQGHECVIIDTCTDYGFIPKEELTYLIDNRLKRINTRIRKIDIREEIFVDTIFKTYEPDVVIHMASFPRQKVVEQNPLLASDVMSNGLINLLEKSKQHNVKKFVYISSSMVYGDFTADVLEAHPCKPQGQYGIMKLMGEKLVEDYHRMGAFDYTIIRPSAVYGEWDVEDRVVSKFMTMAMRGETLKVNGPDEVLDFTYVEDTAQGIVLAAILDNANGNIYNITRSDEQQYTLKDAAELAIKIAGKGNLEIADRDLSFPKRGRLSIMRAQRDLDYRPQVDVEQGFQRYYDWYNQNPILWRR
;
A
#
# COMPACT_ATOMS: atom_id res chain seq x y z
N VAL A 1 -18.89 -13.80 -2.06
CA VAL A 1 -18.48 -13.00 -0.88
C VAL A 1 -18.57 -11.53 -1.25
N LYS A 2 -19.14 -10.73 -0.35
CA LYS A 2 -19.27 -9.27 -0.51
C LYS A 2 -18.12 -8.56 0.24
N PHE A 3 -17.36 -7.74 -0.47
CA PHE A 3 -16.23 -6.99 0.08
C PHE A 3 -16.53 -5.50 0.14
N LEU A 4 -16.28 -4.88 1.29
CA LEU A 4 -16.13 -3.43 1.40
C LEU A 4 -14.63 -3.09 1.34
N VAL A 5 -14.23 -2.33 0.32
CA VAL A 5 -12.85 -1.91 0.13
C VAL A 5 -12.75 -0.41 0.34
N THR A 6 -12.12 0.02 1.43
CA THR A 6 -11.84 1.44 1.66
C THR A 6 -10.52 1.82 1.02
N GLY A 7 -10.44 2.99 0.39
CA GLY A 7 -9.25 3.37 -0.37
C GLY A 7 -9.12 2.61 -1.71
N GLY A 8 -10.23 2.09 -2.23
CA GLY A 8 -10.25 1.25 -3.43
C GLY A 8 -9.98 1.99 -4.74
N ALA A 9 -10.01 3.33 -4.78
CA ALA A 9 -9.56 4.14 -5.93
C ALA A 9 -8.04 4.42 -5.87
N GLY A 10 -7.37 4.02 -4.78
CA GLY A 10 -5.95 4.18 -4.58
C GLY A 10 -5.10 3.27 -5.48
N PHE A 11 -3.77 3.48 -5.40
CA PHE A 11 -2.77 2.73 -6.17
C PHE A 11 -2.84 1.21 -5.94
N ILE A 12 -2.82 0.75 -4.70
CA ILE A 12 -2.96 -0.68 -4.38
C ILE A 12 -4.43 -1.11 -4.49
N GLY A 13 -5.35 -0.26 -4.02
CA GLY A 13 -6.77 -0.59 -3.87
C GLY A 13 -7.46 -1.02 -5.15
N HIS A 14 -7.26 -0.30 -6.26
CA HIS A 14 -7.90 -0.68 -7.53
C HIS A 14 -7.38 -2.02 -8.08
N ASN A 15 -6.14 -2.40 -7.80
CA ASN A 15 -5.61 -3.72 -8.16
C ASN A 15 -6.23 -4.83 -7.30
N VAL A 16 -6.44 -4.58 -6.00
CA VAL A 16 -7.16 -5.51 -5.10
C VAL A 16 -8.60 -5.72 -5.58
N VAL A 17 -9.32 -4.64 -5.86
CA VAL A 17 -10.70 -4.72 -6.36
C VAL A 17 -10.77 -5.48 -7.69
N ARG A 18 -9.87 -5.18 -8.64
CA ARG A 18 -9.80 -5.88 -9.92
C ARG A 18 -9.61 -7.40 -9.75
N LEU A 19 -8.71 -7.81 -8.86
CA LEU A 19 -8.48 -9.23 -8.59
C LEU A 19 -9.67 -9.91 -7.93
N LEU A 20 -10.35 -9.24 -7.00
CA LEU A 20 -11.58 -9.76 -6.38
C LEU A 20 -12.70 -9.94 -7.42
N GLU A 21 -12.91 -8.94 -8.30
CA GLU A 21 -13.89 -9.03 -9.39
C GLU A 21 -13.59 -10.17 -10.36
N GLN A 22 -12.31 -10.38 -10.72
CA GLN A 22 -11.87 -11.48 -11.57
C GLN A 22 -12.16 -12.87 -10.97
N GLN A 23 -12.20 -12.95 -9.64
CA GLN A 23 -12.56 -14.17 -8.91
C GLN A 23 -14.08 -14.29 -8.64
N GLY A 24 -14.91 -13.39 -9.19
CA GLY A 24 -16.36 -13.43 -9.08
C GLY A 24 -16.92 -12.91 -7.76
N HIS A 25 -16.15 -12.10 -7.02
CA HIS A 25 -16.60 -11.49 -5.78
C HIS A 25 -17.30 -10.14 -6.03
N GLU A 26 -18.25 -9.80 -5.18
CA GLU A 26 -18.91 -8.49 -5.19
C GLU A 26 -18.10 -7.50 -4.36
N CYS A 27 -17.87 -6.31 -4.90
CA CYS A 27 -17.15 -5.25 -4.22
C CYS A 27 -18.00 -3.97 -4.10
N VAL A 28 -17.86 -3.27 -2.99
CA VAL A 28 -18.23 -1.87 -2.84
C VAL A 28 -16.98 -1.08 -2.42
N ILE A 29 -16.79 0.08 -3.04
CA ILE A 29 -15.63 0.94 -2.78
C ILE A 29 -16.10 2.22 -2.12
N ILE A 30 -15.45 2.59 -1.00
CA ILE A 30 -15.51 3.94 -0.44
C ILE A 30 -14.13 4.58 -0.49
N ASP A 31 -14.06 5.82 -0.99
CA ASP A 31 -12.83 6.59 -1.14
C ASP A 31 -13.16 8.08 -1.28
N THR A 32 -12.33 8.96 -0.77
CA THR A 32 -12.49 10.41 -0.94
C THR A 32 -11.91 10.91 -2.26
N CYS A 33 -11.06 10.13 -2.90
CA CYS A 33 -10.26 10.52 -4.07
C CYS A 33 -9.36 11.73 -3.81
N THR A 34 -8.79 11.83 -2.62
CA THR A 34 -7.92 12.93 -2.20
C THR A 34 -6.45 12.52 -2.24
N ASP A 35 -5.56 13.42 -2.67
CA ASP A 35 -4.11 13.21 -2.74
C ASP A 35 -3.31 13.92 -1.66
N TYR A 36 -3.98 14.73 -0.86
CA TYR A 36 -3.38 15.56 0.17
C TYR A 36 -2.40 16.65 -0.37
N GLY A 37 -2.51 17.00 -1.66
CA GLY A 37 -1.78 18.13 -2.27
C GLY A 37 -0.35 17.82 -2.73
N PHE A 38 0.01 16.57 -2.96
CA PHE A 38 1.37 16.16 -3.37
C PHE A 38 1.60 16.10 -4.87
N ILE A 39 0.53 15.93 -5.64
CA ILE A 39 0.60 15.88 -7.09
C ILE A 39 -0.38 16.89 -7.71
N PRO A 40 -0.14 17.36 -8.92
CA PRO A 40 -1.06 18.24 -9.63
C PRO A 40 -2.46 17.59 -9.77
N LYS A 41 -3.48 18.42 -9.64
CA LYS A 41 -4.87 17.95 -9.67
C LYS A 41 -5.23 17.21 -10.96
N GLU A 42 -4.69 17.65 -12.09
CA GLU A 42 -4.92 17.03 -13.40
C GLU A 42 -4.32 15.62 -13.45
N GLU A 43 -3.14 15.43 -12.87
CA GLU A 43 -2.50 14.12 -12.76
C GLU A 43 -3.28 13.19 -11.85
N LEU A 44 -3.69 13.67 -10.68
CA LEU A 44 -4.55 12.90 -9.79
C LEU A 44 -5.82 12.46 -10.48
N THR A 45 -6.50 13.38 -11.15
CA THR A 45 -7.74 13.10 -11.89
C THR A 45 -7.48 12.03 -12.96
N TYR A 46 -6.41 12.20 -13.75
CA TYR A 46 -6.01 11.22 -14.76
C TYR A 46 -5.78 9.83 -14.16
N LEU A 47 -5.02 9.74 -13.06
CA LEU A 47 -4.73 8.47 -12.39
C LEU A 47 -6.00 7.81 -11.86
N ILE A 48 -6.85 8.56 -11.15
CA ILE A 48 -8.09 8.02 -10.58
C ILE A 48 -9.03 7.54 -11.68
N ASP A 49 -9.28 8.36 -12.71
CA ASP A 49 -10.18 8.00 -13.81
C ASP A 49 -9.71 6.71 -14.53
N ASN A 50 -8.40 6.58 -14.75
CA ASN A 50 -7.88 5.39 -15.42
C ASN A 50 -7.81 4.17 -14.51
N ARG A 51 -7.54 4.31 -13.21
CA ARG A 51 -7.68 3.22 -12.22
C ARG A 51 -9.11 2.70 -12.17
N LEU A 52 -10.10 3.60 -12.16
CA LEU A 52 -11.53 3.25 -12.11
C LEU A 52 -12.03 2.59 -13.41
N LYS A 53 -11.43 2.88 -14.57
CA LYS A 53 -11.74 2.17 -15.83
C LYS A 53 -11.27 0.71 -15.85
N ARG A 54 -10.38 0.31 -14.94
CA ARG A 54 -9.85 -1.06 -14.83
C ARG A 54 -10.71 -1.99 -13.96
N ILE A 55 -11.75 -1.44 -13.34
CA ILE A 55 -12.67 -2.14 -12.44
C ILE A 55 -14.12 -1.89 -12.85
N ASN A 56 -15.02 -2.79 -12.48
CA ASN A 56 -16.45 -2.66 -12.77
C ASN A 56 -17.21 -1.99 -11.63
N THR A 57 -16.68 -2.09 -10.41
CA THR A 57 -17.31 -1.56 -9.19
C THR A 57 -17.34 -0.04 -9.21
N ARG A 58 -18.52 0.52 -8.94
CA ARG A 58 -18.69 1.97 -8.79
C ARG A 58 -18.21 2.45 -7.43
N ILE A 59 -17.44 3.52 -7.43
CA ILE A 59 -16.99 4.18 -6.21
C ILE A 59 -18.13 4.95 -5.52
N ARG A 60 -18.12 4.93 -4.18
CA ARG A 60 -18.86 5.85 -3.32
C ARG A 60 -17.88 6.85 -2.71
N LYS A 61 -18.01 8.13 -3.07
CA LYS A 61 -17.17 9.21 -2.52
C LYS A 61 -17.63 9.51 -1.09
N ILE A 62 -17.07 8.78 -0.14
CA ILE A 62 -17.38 8.86 1.28
C ILE A 62 -16.08 8.89 2.05
N ASP A 63 -16.00 9.80 3.02
CA ASP A 63 -14.92 9.81 4.03
C ASP A 63 -15.25 8.80 5.12
N ILE A 64 -14.26 7.99 5.48
CA ILE A 64 -14.44 6.96 6.52
C ILE A 64 -14.76 7.52 7.91
N ARG A 65 -14.56 8.84 8.11
CA ARG A 65 -14.94 9.55 9.35
C ARG A 65 -16.43 9.91 9.43
N GLU A 66 -17.14 9.87 8.30
CA GLU A 66 -18.56 10.23 8.20
C GLU A 66 -19.44 9.06 8.61
N GLU A 67 -19.71 8.96 9.91
CA GLU A 67 -20.38 7.82 10.54
C GLU A 67 -21.69 7.42 9.86
N ILE A 68 -22.57 8.38 9.55
CA ILE A 68 -23.90 8.14 8.96
C ILE A 68 -23.78 7.53 7.56
N PHE A 69 -22.85 8.05 6.73
CA PHE A 69 -22.65 7.54 5.39
C PHE A 69 -21.99 6.16 5.40
N VAL A 70 -21.01 5.94 6.27
CA VAL A 70 -20.38 4.63 6.46
C VAL A 70 -21.42 3.60 6.91
N ASP A 71 -22.24 3.91 7.91
CA ASP A 71 -23.32 3.05 8.39
C ASP A 71 -24.34 2.71 7.28
N THR A 72 -24.67 3.69 6.42
CA THR A 72 -25.54 3.46 5.25
C THR A 72 -24.94 2.45 4.29
N ILE A 73 -23.62 2.48 4.07
CA ILE A 73 -22.93 1.48 3.24
C ILE A 73 -23.07 0.07 3.84
N PHE A 74 -22.80 -0.09 5.13
CA PHE A 74 -22.92 -1.38 5.80
C PHE A 74 -24.36 -1.93 5.75
N LYS A 75 -25.37 -1.09 5.97
CA LYS A 75 -26.79 -1.46 5.87
C LYS A 75 -27.22 -1.85 4.46
N THR A 76 -26.68 -1.16 3.45
CA THR A 76 -27.11 -1.35 2.06
C THR A 76 -26.43 -2.56 1.40
N TYR A 77 -25.14 -2.76 1.68
CA TYR A 77 -24.33 -3.78 1.00
C TYR A 77 -24.10 -5.02 1.83
N GLU A 78 -24.24 -4.94 3.17
CA GLU A 78 -24.02 -6.06 4.09
C GLU A 78 -22.71 -6.81 3.78
N PRO A 79 -21.53 -6.14 3.89
CA PRO A 79 -20.27 -6.76 3.51
C PRO A 79 -19.91 -7.92 4.45
N ASP A 80 -19.47 -9.05 3.87
CA ASP A 80 -18.90 -10.15 4.63
C ASP A 80 -17.50 -9.83 5.14
N VAL A 81 -16.71 -9.12 4.33
CA VAL A 81 -15.29 -8.80 4.59
C VAL A 81 -15.03 -7.32 4.33
N VAL A 82 -14.31 -6.68 5.25
CA VAL A 82 -13.79 -5.32 5.06
C VAL A 82 -12.30 -5.38 4.78
N ILE A 83 -11.84 -4.75 3.68
CA ILE A 83 -10.42 -4.53 3.41
C ILE A 83 -10.14 -3.04 3.57
N HIS A 84 -9.46 -2.68 4.65
CA HIS A 84 -9.22 -1.29 5.00
C HIS A 84 -7.85 -0.80 4.49
N MET A 85 -7.87 -0.02 3.41
CA MET A 85 -6.70 0.61 2.80
C MET A 85 -6.74 2.14 2.82
N ALA A 86 -7.90 2.75 3.10
CA ALA A 86 -8.01 4.21 3.24
C ALA A 86 -7.11 4.70 4.37
N SER A 87 -6.15 5.54 4.06
CA SER A 87 -5.13 5.99 5.00
C SER A 87 -4.32 7.13 4.38
N PHE A 88 -3.62 7.88 5.20
CA PHE A 88 -2.50 8.67 4.70
C PHE A 88 -1.41 7.73 4.16
N PRO A 89 -0.87 8.00 2.95
CA PRO A 89 -0.12 6.97 2.21
C PRO A 89 1.32 6.76 2.67
N ARG A 90 1.93 7.68 3.47
CA ARG A 90 3.34 7.62 3.82
C ARG A 90 3.77 8.69 4.83
N GLN A 91 4.98 8.52 5.37
CA GLN A 91 5.57 9.36 6.42
C GLN A 91 5.51 10.87 6.11
N LYS A 92 6.05 11.32 4.97
CA LYS A 92 6.11 12.76 4.62
C LYS A 92 4.73 13.41 4.53
N VAL A 93 3.71 12.68 4.08
CA VAL A 93 2.33 13.17 3.98
C VAL A 93 1.72 13.36 5.36
N VAL A 94 1.98 12.41 6.25
CA VAL A 94 1.55 12.47 7.66
C VAL A 94 2.20 13.65 8.39
N GLU A 95 3.52 13.83 8.22
CA GLU A 95 4.27 14.94 8.85
C GLU A 95 3.79 16.32 8.43
N GLN A 96 3.32 16.48 7.21
CA GLN A 96 2.78 17.74 6.72
C GLN A 96 1.34 18.02 7.20
N ASN A 97 0.59 16.98 7.54
CA ASN A 97 -0.81 17.07 7.95
C ASN A 97 -1.11 16.17 9.17
N PRO A 98 -0.38 16.31 10.29
CA PRO A 98 -0.41 15.33 11.38
C PRO A 98 -1.78 15.22 12.07
N LEU A 99 -2.50 16.33 12.24
CA LEU A 99 -3.83 16.31 12.85
C LEU A 99 -4.86 15.61 11.98
N LEU A 100 -4.90 15.93 10.69
CA LEU A 100 -5.80 15.28 9.74
C LEU A 100 -5.44 13.81 9.57
N ALA A 101 -4.14 13.48 9.53
CA ALA A 101 -3.68 12.10 9.47
C ALA A 101 -4.12 11.29 10.70
N SER A 102 -3.97 11.86 11.89
CA SER A 102 -4.44 11.26 13.14
C SER A 102 -5.95 11.02 13.09
N ASP A 103 -6.72 12.00 12.65
CA ASP A 103 -8.17 11.89 12.57
C ASP A 103 -8.63 10.79 11.60
N VAL A 104 -8.05 10.73 10.40
CA VAL A 104 -8.37 9.69 9.41
C VAL A 104 -7.91 8.30 9.89
N MET A 105 -6.67 8.18 10.38
CA MET A 105 -6.05 6.89 10.71
C MET A 105 -6.49 6.34 12.07
N SER A 106 -7.09 7.14 12.94
CA SER A 106 -7.63 6.73 14.24
C SER A 106 -9.16 6.77 14.26
N ASN A 107 -9.79 7.95 14.19
CA ASN A 107 -11.25 8.06 14.26
C ASN A 107 -11.93 7.37 13.07
N GLY A 108 -11.38 7.52 11.85
CA GLY A 108 -11.89 6.82 10.68
C GLY A 108 -11.80 5.29 10.79
N LEU A 109 -10.68 4.79 11.34
CA LEU A 109 -10.54 3.35 11.59
C LEU A 109 -11.52 2.87 12.67
N ILE A 110 -11.63 3.56 13.81
CA ILE A 110 -12.55 3.19 14.88
C ILE A 110 -13.99 3.15 14.37
N ASN A 111 -14.40 4.13 13.57
CA ASN A 111 -15.73 4.14 12.94
C ASN A 111 -15.96 2.85 12.11
N LEU A 112 -15.01 2.46 11.28
CA LEU A 112 -15.12 1.22 10.49
C LEU A 112 -15.16 -0.04 11.35
N LEU A 113 -14.36 -0.09 12.42
CA LEU A 113 -14.34 -1.23 13.36
C LEU A 113 -15.68 -1.35 14.09
N GLU A 114 -16.25 -0.23 14.59
CA GLU A 114 -17.56 -0.21 15.24
C GLU A 114 -18.68 -0.65 14.27
N LYS A 115 -18.68 -0.13 13.02
CA LYS A 115 -19.67 -0.55 12.03
C LYS A 115 -19.49 -2.01 11.62
N SER A 116 -18.26 -2.49 11.50
CA SER A 116 -17.99 -3.91 11.23
C SER A 116 -18.56 -4.82 12.33
N LYS A 117 -18.37 -4.44 13.59
CA LYS A 117 -18.94 -5.15 14.75
C LYS A 117 -20.47 -5.09 14.75
N GLN A 118 -21.07 -3.89 14.57
CA GLN A 118 -22.53 -3.67 14.59
C GLN A 118 -23.26 -4.46 13.47
N HIS A 119 -22.62 -4.62 12.32
CA HIS A 119 -23.19 -5.28 11.13
C HIS A 119 -22.69 -6.73 10.93
N ASN A 120 -22.07 -7.34 11.95
CA ASN A 120 -21.62 -8.74 11.93
C ASN A 120 -20.71 -9.09 10.75
N VAL A 121 -19.77 -8.20 10.40
CA VAL A 121 -18.72 -8.50 9.44
C VAL A 121 -17.95 -9.72 9.90
N LYS A 122 -17.65 -10.65 9.01
CA LYS A 122 -16.95 -11.91 9.35
C LYS A 122 -15.45 -11.68 9.54
N LYS A 123 -14.87 -10.81 8.70
CA LYS A 123 -13.41 -10.60 8.68
C LYS A 123 -13.03 -9.16 8.38
N PHE A 124 -12.05 -8.64 9.10
CA PHE A 124 -11.46 -7.32 8.88
C PHE A 124 -9.99 -7.44 8.47
N VAL A 125 -9.64 -7.04 7.25
CA VAL A 125 -8.28 -7.03 6.72
C VAL A 125 -7.72 -5.61 6.84
N TYR A 126 -6.70 -5.43 7.67
CA TYR A 126 -6.05 -4.14 7.90
C TYR A 126 -4.74 -4.04 7.14
N ILE A 127 -4.59 -2.99 6.31
CA ILE A 127 -3.33 -2.75 5.61
C ILE A 127 -2.45 -1.82 6.46
N SER A 128 -1.49 -2.44 7.11
CA SER A 128 -0.44 -1.81 7.91
C SER A 128 0.76 -1.40 7.04
N SER A 129 1.97 -1.51 7.52
CA SER A 129 3.21 -1.17 6.81
C SER A 129 4.42 -1.80 7.48
N SER A 130 5.49 -2.05 6.73
CA SER A 130 6.81 -2.40 7.27
C SER A 130 7.40 -1.32 8.20
N MET A 131 6.90 -0.07 8.12
CA MET A 131 7.32 1.04 8.97
C MET A 131 7.02 0.82 10.47
N VAL A 132 6.16 -0.16 10.81
CA VAL A 132 5.91 -0.53 12.21
C VAL A 132 7.11 -1.14 12.91
N TYR A 133 8.04 -1.73 12.16
CA TYR A 133 9.24 -2.34 12.73
C TYR A 133 10.28 -1.31 13.22
N GLY A 134 10.32 -0.12 12.63
CA GLY A 134 11.39 0.86 12.82
C GLY A 134 12.64 0.44 12.06
N ASP A 135 13.82 0.54 12.70
CA ASP A 135 15.08 0.06 12.12
C ASP A 135 15.12 -1.47 12.08
N PHE A 136 15.41 -2.02 10.90
CA PHE A 136 15.65 -3.45 10.73
C PHE A 136 16.63 -3.72 9.59
N THR A 137 17.28 -4.88 9.63
CA THR A 137 18.22 -5.32 8.59
C THR A 137 17.55 -6.37 7.70
N ALA A 138 17.97 -7.63 7.76
CA ALA A 138 17.45 -8.70 6.91
C ALA A 138 16.63 -9.72 7.71
N ASP A 139 15.75 -10.47 7.00
CA ASP A 139 15.01 -11.62 7.51
C ASP A 139 14.09 -11.33 8.70
N VAL A 140 13.45 -10.16 8.69
CA VAL A 140 12.53 -9.77 9.75
C VAL A 140 11.22 -10.53 9.62
N LEU A 141 10.92 -11.33 10.63
CA LEU A 141 9.66 -12.08 10.77
C LEU A 141 8.57 -11.18 11.37
N GLU A 142 7.30 -11.57 11.20
CA GLU A 142 6.15 -10.84 11.75
C GLU A 142 6.15 -10.74 13.28
N ALA A 143 6.82 -11.68 13.96
CA ALA A 143 7.00 -11.66 15.42
C ALA A 143 8.13 -10.70 15.90
N HIS A 144 8.86 -10.07 14.98
CA HIS A 144 9.88 -9.10 15.35
C HIS A 144 9.26 -7.92 16.12
N PRO A 145 9.93 -7.42 17.18
CA PRO A 145 9.40 -6.29 17.95
C PRO A 145 9.15 -5.06 17.09
N CYS A 146 7.95 -4.51 17.17
CA CYS A 146 7.59 -3.27 16.50
C CYS A 146 8.08 -2.07 17.32
N LYS A 147 8.99 -1.28 16.73
CA LYS A 147 9.55 -0.06 17.31
C LYS A 147 9.51 1.07 16.27
N PRO A 148 8.30 1.50 15.87
CA PRO A 148 8.16 2.45 14.78
C PRO A 148 8.87 3.76 15.05
N GLN A 149 9.46 4.32 14.01
CA GLN A 149 10.01 5.67 13.98
C GLN A 149 9.13 6.54 13.06
N GLY A 150 8.80 7.74 13.55
CA GLY A 150 7.91 8.65 12.83
C GLY A 150 6.42 8.32 12.99
N GLN A 151 5.59 9.36 12.81
CA GLN A 151 4.16 9.34 13.10
C GLN A 151 3.39 8.32 12.27
N TYR A 152 3.75 8.12 11.00
CA TYR A 152 3.09 7.16 10.13
C TYR A 152 3.20 5.73 10.65
N GLY A 153 4.40 5.28 11.00
CA GLY A 153 4.63 3.95 11.56
C GLY A 153 3.92 3.75 12.89
N ILE A 154 3.94 4.78 13.77
CA ILE A 154 3.23 4.76 15.07
C ILE A 154 1.72 4.60 14.85
N MET A 155 1.11 5.39 13.95
CA MET A 155 -0.33 5.30 13.66
C MET A 155 -0.71 3.96 13.03
N LYS A 156 0.15 3.40 12.16
CA LYS A 156 -0.08 2.05 11.61
C LYS A 156 -0.06 0.98 12.70
N LEU A 157 0.91 1.02 13.62
CA LEU A 157 0.97 0.08 14.74
C LEU A 157 -0.22 0.25 15.71
N MET A 158 -0.63 1.48 15.98
CA MET A 158 -1.87 1.75 16.75
C MET A 158 -3.07 1.07 16.08
N GLY A 159 -3.21 1.19 14.76
CA GLY A 159 -4.30 0.53 14.02
C GLY A 159 -4.25 -0.99 14.13
N GLU A 160 -3.06 -1.63 14.08
CA GLU A 160 -2.92 -3.06 14.34
C GLU A 160 -3.48 -3.44 15.72
N LYS A 161 -3.11 -2.67 16.75
CA LYS A 161 -3.55 -2.93 18.14
C LYS A 161 -5.05 -2.75 18.32
N LEU A 162 -5.66 -1.78 17.67
CA LEU A 162 -7.12 -1.63 17.66
C LEU A 162 -7.81 -2.84 17.03
N VAL A 163 -7.35 -3.28 15.86
CA VAL A 163 -7.92 -4.46 15.16
C VAL A 163 -7.81 -5.73 16.01
N GLU A 164 -6.63 -5.97 16.61
CA GLU A 164 -6.41 -7.11 17.53
C GLU A 164 -7.35 -7.05 18.74
N ASP A 165 -7.60 -5.86 19.29
CA ASP A 165 -8.47 -5.68 20.46
C ASP A 165 -9.94 -5.94 20.11
N TYR A 166 -10.43 -5.47 18.97
CA TYR A 166 -11.79 -5.78 18.50
C TYR A 166 -12.00 -7.28 18.26
N HIS A 167 -11.00 -7.96 17.69
CA HIS A 167 -11.04 -9.43 17.58
C HIS A 167 -11.10 -10.10 18.96
N ARG A 168 -10.26 -9.68 19.91
CA ARG A 168 -10.27 -10.19 21.29
C ARG A 168 -11.65 -10.04 21.96
N MET A 169 -12.39 -8.98 21.62
CA MET A 169 -13.76 -8.75 22.07
C MET A 169 -14.82 -9.59 21.31
N GLY A 170 -14.40 -10.44 20.38
CA GLY A 170 -15.30 -11.32 19.60
C GLY A 170 -16.05 -10.60 18.49
N ALA A 171 -15.55 -9.46 18.00
CA ALA A 171 -16.25 -8.69 16.96
C ALA A 171 -16.20 -9.34 15.58
N PHE A 172 -15.01 -9.82 15.15
CA PHE A 172 -14.76 -10.44 13.83
C PHE A 172 -13.40 -11.14 13.84
N ASP A 173 -13.15 -11.96 12.82
CA ASP A 173 -11.79 -12.42 12.51
C ASP A 173 -10.98 -11.31 11.83
N TYR A 174 -9.66 -11.35 11.97
CA TYR A 174 -8.81 -10.34 11.35
C TYR A 174 -7.64 -10.92 10.58
N THR A 175 -7.10 -10.12 9.67
CA THR A 175 -5.76 -10.30 9.10
C THR A 175 -5.08 -8.95 8.95
N ILE A 176 -3.81 -8.87 9.35
CA ILE A 176 -2.99 -7.66 9.22
C ILE A 176 -1.94 -7.90 8.14
N ILE A 177 -1.79 -6.95 7.21
CA ILE A 177 -0.82 -7.01 6.12
C ILE A 177 0.22 -5.90 6.30
N ARG A 178 1.50 -6.25 6.26
CA ARG A 178 2.64 -5.33 6.32
C ARG A 178 3.38 -5.32 4.97
N PRO A 179 2.96 -4.49 4.00
CA PRO A 179 3.69 -4.33 2.74
C PRO A 179 4.94 -3.46 2.92
N SER A 180 5.89 -3.58 1.99
CA SER A 180 7.08 -2.72 1.91
C SER A 180 7.33 -2.26 0.48
N ALA A 181 7.81 -1.01 0.31
CA ALA A 181 8.32 -0.43 -0.92
C ALA A 181 7.54 -0.81 -2.21
N VAL A 182 6.19 -0.78 -2.12
CA VAL A 182 5.31 -1.13 -3.24
C VAL A 182 5.46 -0.10 -4.36
N TYR A 183 5.63 -0.56 -5.60
CA TYR A 183 5.79 0.26 -6.79
C TYR A 183 5.10 -0.38 -8.01
N GLY A 184 4.94 0.35 -9.09
CA GLY A 184 4.42 -0.15 -10.35
C GLY A 184 3.45 0.82 -11.04
N GLU A 185 2.78 0.34 -12.07
CA GLU A 185 1.83 1.09 -12.87
C GLU A 185 0.73 1.75 -12.04
N TRP A 186 0.37 2.96 -12.42
CA TRP A 186 -0.65 3.77 -11.75
C TRP A 186 -0.27 4.31 -10.37
N ASP A 187 1.02 4.25 -9.97
CA ASP A 187 1.51 4.95 -8.79
C ASP A 187 1.66 6.45 -9.05
N VAL A 188 1.90 7.22 -7.99
CA VAL A 188 2.15 8.66 -8.07
C VAL A 188 3.65 8.97 -8.20
N GLU A 189 4.00 10.04 -8.91
CA GLU A 189 5.40 10.41 -9.19
C GLU A 189 6.27 10.64 -7.94
N ASP A 190 5.70 10.90 -6.79
CA ASP A 190 6.45 11.26 -5.59
C ASP A 190 7.08 10.08 -4.82
N ARG A 191 6.96 8.84 -5.30
CA ARG A 191 7.62 7.66 -4.71
C ARG A 191 8.99 7.41 -5.35
N VAL A 192 9.90 6.76 -4.60
CA VAL A 192 11.31 6.63 -5.01
C VAL A 192 11.49 5.99 -6.39
N VAL A 193 10.81 4.88 -6.69
CA VAL A 193 10.93 4.21 -7.99
C VAL A 193 10.34 5.07 -9.10
N SER A 194 9.17 5.68 -8.84
CA SER A 194 8.52 6.60 -9.76
C SER A 194 9.42 7.82 -10.07
N LYS A 195 9.99 8.44 -9.05
CA LYS A 195 10.95 9.55 -9.22
C LYS A 195 12.17 9.15 -10.05
N PHE A 196 12.82 8.04 -9.70
CA PHE A 196 13.99 7.58 -10.44
C PHE A 196 13.65 7.31 -11.91
N MET A 197 12.55 6.65 -12.17
CA MET A 197 12.13 6.33 -13.53
C MET A 197 11.81 7.60 -14.33
N THR A 198 10.99 8.51 -13.81
CA THR A 198 10.60 9.74 -14.53
C THR A 198 11.77 10.70 -14.73
N MET A 199 12.64 10.86 -13.73
CA MET A 199 13.86 11.67 -13.86
C MET A 199 14.82 11.06 -14.89
N ALA A 200 15.03 9.73 -14.87
CA ALA A 200 15.84 9.07 -15.89
C ALA A 200 15.23 9.27 -17.28
N MET A 201 13.91 9.11 -17.47
CA MET A 201 13.22 9.34 -18.74
C MET A 201 13.32 10.79 -19.25
N ARG A 202 13.48 11.76 -18.35
CA ARG A 202 13.75 13.17 -18.72
C ARG A 202 15.23 13.46 -18.95
N GLY A 203 16.13 12.50 -18.65
CA GLY A 203 17.59 12.68 -18.73
C GLY A 203 18.17 13.54 -17.61
N GLU A 204 17.45 13.66 -16.50
CA GLU A 204 17.83 14.42 -15.31
C GLU A 204 18.84 13.68 -14.43
N THR A 205 19.42 14.38 -13.45
CA THR A 205 20.28 13.77 -12.43
C THR A 205 19.48 13.21 -11.28
N LEU A 206 19.58 11.90 -11.05
CA LEU A 206 18.94 11.18 -9.96
C LEU A 206 19.76 11.37 -8.69
N LYS A 207 19.22 12.09 -7.71
CA LYS A 207 19.84 12.24 -6.39
C LYS A 207 19.44 11.10 -5.49
N VAL A 208 20.44 10.31 -5.05
CA VAL A 208 20.28 9.13 -4.17
C VAL A 208 20.77 9.47 -2.78
N ASN A 209 19.84 9.62 -1.85
CA ASN A 209 20.15 9.89 -0.44
C ASN A 209 20.32 8.57 0.31
N GLY A 210 21.57 8.23 0.68
CA GLY A 210 21.93 6.95 1.28
C GLY A 210 21.98 5.83 0.25
N PRO A 211 23.06 5.76 -0.55
CA PRO A 211 23.18 4.80 -1.65
C PRO A 211 23.05 3.35 -1.21
N ASP A 212 23.49 3.04 0.01
CA ASP A 212 23.50 1.69 0.59
C ASP A 212 22.17 1.34 1.31
N GLU A 213 21.18 2.25 1.33
CA GLU A 213 19.87 1.96 1.92
C GLU A 213 19.14 0.92 1.08
N VAL A 214 18.72 -0.15 1.72
CA VAL A 214 17.99 -1.26 1.08
C VAL A 214 16.50 -1.05 1.21
N LEU A 215 15.76 -1.41 0.14
CA LEU A 215 14.30 -1.51 0.16
C LEU A 215 13.86 -2.86 -0.43
N ASP A 216 12.90 -3.48 0.22
CA ASP A 216 12.23 -4.69 -0.30
C ASP A 216 11.18 -4.25 -1.36
N PHE A 217 11.67 -3.99 -2.58
CA PHE A 217 10.84 -3.52 -3.69
C PHE A 217 9.85 -4.57 -4.14
N THR A 218 8.58 -4.27 -4.00
CA THR A 218 7.49 -5.20 -4.33
C THR A 218 6.58 -4.62 -5.42
N TYR A 219 6.39 -5.37 -6.50
CA TYR A 219 5.49 -4.94 -7.56
C TYR A 219 4.03 -4.93 -7.10
N VAL A 220 3.26 -3.95 -7.53
CA VAL A 220 1.89 -3.70 -7.01
C VAL A 220 0.94 -4.88 -7.20
N GLU A 221 1.08 -5.63 -8.31
CA GLU A 221 0.21 -6.79 -8.57
C GLU A 221 0.50 -7.93 -7.58
N ASP A 222 1.75 -8.18 -7.23
CA ASP A 222 2.13 -9.16 -6.22
C ASP A 222 1.60 -8.76 -4.83
N THR A 223 1.72 -7.47 -4.48
CA THR A 223 1.13 -6.96 -3.22
C THR A 223 -0.39 -7.14 -3.20
N ALA A 224 -1.08 -6.81 -4.28
CA ALA A 224 -2.52 -6.95 -4.38
C ALA A 224 -2.95 -8.43 -4.29
N GLN A 225 -2.21 -9.34 -4.92
CA GLN A 225 -2.43 -10.78 -4.82
C GLN A 225 -2.32 -11.27 -3.36
N GLY A 226 -1.26 -10.86 -2.65
CA GLY A 226 -1.08 -11.23 -1.24
C GLY A 226 -2.22 -10.73 -0.35
N ILE A 227 -2.71 -9.50 -0.59
CA ILE A 227 -3.86 -8.94 0.13
C ILE A 227 -5.14 -9.75 -0.16
N VAL A 228 -5.40 -10.10 -1.42
CA VAL A 228 -6.58 -10.89 -1.79
C VAL A 228 -6.53 -12.28 -1.18
N LEU A 229 -5.39 -12.98 -1.28
CA LEU A 229 -5.21 -14.30 -0.64
C LEU A 229 -5.48 -14.22 0.87
N ALA A 230 -4.92 -13.21 1.55
CA ALA A 230 -5.14 -13.00 2.98
C ALA A 230 -6.61 -12.65 3.31
N ALA A 231 -7.34 -12.03 2.39
CA ALA A 231 -8.76 -11.68 2.59
C ALA A 231 -9.71 -12.87 2.40
N ILE A 232 -9.41 -13.78 1.47
CA ILE A 232 -10.32 -14.88 1.11
C ILE A 232 -10.04 -16.19 1.85
N LEU A 233 -8.81 -16.41 2.34
CA LEU A 233 -8.42 -17.69 2.97
C LEU A 233 -8.66 -17.64 4.49
N ASP A 234 -9.30 -18.69 5.01
CA ASP A 234 -9.55 -18.81 6.45
C ASP A 234 -8.25 -19.04 7.24
N ASN A 235 -7.24 -19.66 6.64
CA ASN A 235 -5.92 -19.84 7.25
C ASN A 235 -5.24 -18.51 7.61
N ALA A 236 -5.69 -17.40 7.03
CA ALA A 236 -5.17 -16.06 7.33
C ALA A 236 -5.76 -15.48 8.62
N ASN A 237 -6.85 -16.01 9.15
CA ASN A 237 -7.56 -15.46 10.31
C ASN A 237 -6.66 -15.45 11.55
N GLY A 238 -6.67 -14.32 12.27
CA GLY A 238 -5.88 -14.12 13.48
C GLY A 238 -4.37 -13.92 13.23
N ASN A 239 -3.95 -13.68 11.99
CA ASN A 239 -2.54 -13.61 11.64
C ASN A 239 -2.12 -12.25 11.05
N ILE A 240 -0.79 -12.01 11.16
CA ILE A 240 -0.09 -10.88 10.55
C ILE A 240 0.83 -11.45 9.46
N TYR A 241 0.89 -10.80 8.30
CA TYR A 241 1.73 -11.22 7.18
C TYR A 241 2.57 -10.07 6.62
N ASN A 242 3.85 -10.32 6.44
CA ASN A 242 4.67 -9.53 5.53
C ASN A 242 4.30 -9.92 4.09
N ILE A 243 3.88 -8.95 3.29
CA ILE A 243 3.55 -9.15 1.87
C ILE A 243 4.50 -8.30 1.06
N THR A 244 5.62 -8.89 0.69
CA THR A 244 6.72 -8.26 -0.04
C THR A 244 7.31 -9.24 -1.05
N ARG A 245 8.29 -8.78 -1.85
CA ARG A 245 9.01 -9.62 -2.79
C ARG A 245 9.98 -10.57 -2.07
N SER A 246 10.72 -10.06 -1.06
CA SER A 246 11.67 -10.85 -0.24
C SER A 246 12.78 -11.54 -1.04
N ASP A 247 13.34 -10.87 -2.06
CA ASP A 247 14.43 -11.43 -2.84
C ASP A 247 15.69 -11.65 -1.99
N GLU A 248 16.45 -12.72 -2.27
CA GLU A 248 17.74 -12.97 -1.65
C GLU A 248 18.75 -11.89 -2.03
N GLN A 249 18.75 -11.47 -3.28
CA GLN A 249 19.50 -10.31 -3.74
C GLN A 249 18.74 -9.05 -3.38
N GLN A 250 19.23 -8.33 -2.39
CA GLN A 250 18.64 -7.05 -1.98
C GLN A 250 19.10 -5.94 -2.91
N TYR A 251 18.15 -5.08 -3.31
CA TYR A 251 18.43 -3.88 -4.09
C TYR A 251 18.61 -2.68 -3.16
N THR A 252 19.73 -1.98 -3.33
CA THR A 252 19.96 -0.68 -2.69
C THR A 252 19.25 0.44 -3.46
N LEU A 253 19.15 1.61 -2.86
CA LEU A 253 18.65 2.81 -3.57
C LEU A 253 19.53 3.15 -4.78
N LYS A 254 20.84 2.92 -4.67
CA LYS A 254 21.77 3.11 -5.79
C LYS A 254 21.48 2.13 -6.92
N ASP A 255 21.32 0.83 -6.62
CA ASP A 255 21.00 -0.19 -7.63
C ASP A 255 19.69 0.14 -8.35
N ALA A 256 18.68 0.60 -7.62
CA ALA A 256 17.40 1.01 -8.19
C ALA A 256 17.52 2.24 -9.12
N ALA A 257 18.35 3.23 -8.76
CA ALA A 257 18.60 4.39 -9.59
C ALA A 257 19.40 4.03 -10.86
N GLU A 258 20.44 3.21 -10.73
CA GLU A 258 21.24 2.70 -11.86
C GLU A 258 20.39 1.86 -12.81
N LEU A 259 19.49 1.03 -12.29
CA LEU A 259 18.54 0.25 -13.10
C LEU A 259 17.59 1.16 -13.88
N ALA A 260 17.04 2.20 -13.25
CA ALA A 260 16.19 3.17 -13.93
C ALA A 260 16.93 3.90 -15.06
N ILE A 261 18.19 4.33 -14.85
CA ILE A 261 19.05 4.95 -15.84
C ILE A 261 19.35 3.97 -16.99
N LYS A 262 19.70 2.72 -16.67
CA LYS A 262 19.97 1.65 -17.66
C LYS A 262 18.77 1.42 -18.58
N ILE A 263 17.56 1.31 -18.02
CA ILE A 263 16.33 1.08 -18.77
C ILE A 263 15.94 2.29 -19.62
N ALA A 264 16.04 3.50 -19.05
CA ALA A 264 15.71 4.73 -19.79
C ALA A 264 16.78 5.11 -20.84
N GLY A 265 17.98 4.54 -20.76
CA GLY A 265 19.11 4.83 -21.63
C GLY A 265 19.73 6.22 -21.44
N LYS A 266 19.38 6.95 -20.39
CA LYS A 266 19.82 8.33 -20.08
C LYS A 266 19.59 8.70 -18.64
N GLY A 267 20.17 9.83 -18.20
CA GLY A 267 20.17 10.28 -16.82
C GLY A 267 21.56 10.17 -16.20
N ASN A 268 21.78 10.85 -15.09
CA ASN A 268 23.01 10.81 -14.31
C ASN A 268 22.70 10.46 -12.85
N LEU A 269 23.71 10.00 -12.12
CA LEU A 269 23.62 9.68 -10.71
C LEU A 269 24.36 10.71 -9.86
N GLU A 270 23.74 11.18 -8.80
CA GLU A 270 24.34 11.98 -7.72
C GLU A 270 24.11 11.28 -6.38
N ILE A 271 25.19 11.02 -5.66
CA ILE A 271 25.13 10.40 -4.33
C ILE A 271 25.10 11.50 -3.27
N ALA A 272 24.21 11.36 -2.31
CA ALA A 272 24.08 12.24 -1.15
C ALA A 272 23.96 11.42 0.15
N ASP A 273 24.15 12.12 1.29
CA ASP A 273 24.03 11.51 2.61
C ASP A 273 22.61 10.96 2.85
N ARG A 274 22.53 9.97 3.73
CA ARG A 274 21.29 9.32 4.14
C ARG A 274 20.32 10.32 4.79
N ASP A 275 19.05 10.21 4.44
CA ASP A 275 17.95 10.93 5.13
C ASP A 275 17.65 10.21 6.46
N LEU A 276 18.03 10.81 7.57
CA LEU A 276 17.86 10.24 8.93
C LEU A 276 16.42 10.26 9.44
N SER A 277 15.49 10.89 8.71
CA SER A 277 14.05 10.86 9.05
C SER A 277 13.38 9.51 8.73
N PHE A 278 14.06 8.64 8.00
CA PHE A 278 13.59 7.30 7.70
C PHE A 278 14.39 6.23 8.46
N PRO A 279 13.72 5.18 8.96
CA PRO A 279 14.41 4.04 9.57
C PRO A 279 15.25 3.29 8.53
N LYS A 280 16.31 2.61 8.99
CA LYS A 280 17.01 1.61 8.18
C LYS A 280 16.10 0.44 7.89
N ARG A 281 16.07 0.00 6.65
CA ARG A 281 15.23 -1.12 6.22
C ARG A 281 16.06 -2.17 5.47
N GLY A 282 15.59 -3.38 5.51
CA GLY A 282 16.16 -4.51 4.80
C GLY A 282 15.05 -5.41 4.25
N ARG A 283 15.37 -6.69 4.10
CA ARG A 283 14.43 -7.70 3.62
C ARG A 283 13.48 -8.13 4.74
N LEU A 284 12.22 -8.35 4.38
CA LEU A 284 11.22 -8.97 5.25
C LEU A 284 11.04 -10.43 4.86
N SER A 285 10.92 -11.31 5.83
CA SER A 285 10.60 -12.71 5.57
C SER A 285 9.13 -12.88 5.21
N ILE A 286 8.85 -13.59 4.14
CA ILE A 286 7.49 -13.96 3.70
C ILE A 286 7.18 -15.44 3.93
N MET A 287 7.99 -16.15 4.71
CA MET A 287 7.82 -17.60 4.95
C MET A 287 6.43 -17.94 5.49
N ARG A 288 5.85 -17.10 6.35
CA ARG A 288 4.50 -17.26 6.85
C ARG A 288 3.47 -17.15 5.73
N ALA A 289 3.55 -16.11 4.89
CA ALA A 289 2.65 -15.91 3.76
C ALA A 289 2.78 -17.06 2.72
N GLN A 290 4.00 -17.54 2.48
CA GLN A 290 4.22 -18.72 1.61
C GLN A 290 3.55 -19.97 2.16
N ARG A 291 3.72 -20.25 3.45
CA ARG A 291 3.19 -21.46 4.09
C ARG A 291 1.66 -21.43 4.19
N ASP A 292 1.08 -20.31 4.62
CA ASP A 292 -0.34 -20.24 5.00
C ASP A 292 -1.23 -19.81 3.83
N LEU A 293 -0.71 -19.00 2.91
CA LEU A 293 -1.46 -18.40 1.81
C LEU A 293 -1.01 -18.89 0.41
N ASP A 294 0.05 -19.69 0.32
CA ASP A 294 0.77 -19.98 -0.93
C ASP A 294 1.15 -18.72 -1.71
N TYR A 295 1.45 -17.64 -0.98
CA TYR A 295 1.85 -16.38 -1.59
C TYR A 295 3.21 -16.52 -2.27
N ARG A 296 3.26 -16.24 -3.56
CA ARG A 296 4.48 -16.30 -4.39
C ARG A 296 4.55 -15.09 -5.29
N PRO A 297 5.34 -14.07 -4.93
CA PRO A 297 5.52 -12.90 -5.77
C PRO A 297 6.15 -13.32 -7.11
N GLN A 298 5.58 -12.83 -8.22
CA GLN A 298 5.91 -13.28 -9.58
C GLN A 298 6.82 -12.33 -10.34
N VAL A 299 6.77 -11.03 -10.00
CA VAL A 299 7.44 -9.99 -10.76
C VAL A 299 8.77 -9.63 -10.08
N ASP A 300 9.90 -9.97 -10.70
CA ASP A 300 11.20 -9.52 -10.21
C ASP A 300 11.42 -8.01 -10.42
N VAL A 301 12.44 -7.47 -9.74
CA VAL A 301 12.66 -6.01 -9.72
C VAL A 301 12.98 -5.47 -11.13
N GLU A 302 13.79 -6.19 -11.92
CA GLU A 302 14.15 -5.76 -13.28
C GLU A 302 12.93 -5.77 -14.21
N GLN A 303 12.13 -6.84 -14.17
CA GLN A 303 10.87 -6.94 -14.92
C GLN A 303 9.88 -5.85 -14.49
N GLY A 304 9.75 -5.60 -13.19
CA GLY A 304 8.86 -4.57 -12.67
C GLY A 304 9.25 -3.17 -13.10
N PHE A 305 10.55 -2.85 -13.09
CA PHE A 305 11.07 -1.57 -13.59
C PHE A 305 10.84 -1.42 -15.09
N GLN A 306 11.06 -2.50 -15.89
CA GLN A 306 10.81 -2.48 -17.32
C GLN A 306 9.32 -2.25 -17.62
N ARG A 307 8.39 -2.98 -16.97
CA ARG A 307 6.95 -2.77 -17.12
C ARG A 307 6.55 -1.34 -16.76
N TYR A 308 7.14 -0.78 -15.71
CA TYR A 308 6.84 0.57 -15.24
C TYR A 308 7.34 1.63 -16.25
N TYR A 309 8.52 1.43 -16.87
CA TYR A 309 9.03 2.25 -17.94
C TYR A 309 8.11 2.21 -19.18
N ASP A 310 7.70 1.01 -19.61
CA ASP A 310 6.82 0.82 -20.76
C ASP A 310 5.46 1.49 -20.53
N TRP A 311 4.93 1.39 -19.31
CA TRP A 311 3.71 2.08 -18.92
C TRP A 311 3.86 3.60 -18.96
N TYR A 312 4.94 4.19 -18.46
CA TYR A 312 5.19 5.62 -18.57
C TYR A 312 5.29 6.09 -20.02
N ASN A 313 5.91 5.31 -20.91
CA ASN A 313 5.96 5.64 -22.35
C ASN A 313 4.55 5.71 -22.97
N GLN A 314 3.62 4.90 -22.50
CA GLN A 314 2.21 4.93 -22.93
C GLN A 314 1.42 6.06 -22.27
N ASN A 315 1.94 6.68 -21.20
CA ASN A 315 1.28 7.72 -20.41
C ASN A 315 2.15 8.99 -20.28
N PRO A 316 2.49 9.66 -21.40
CA PRO A 316 3.46 10.75 -21.39
C PRO A 316 3.02 11.98 -20.59
N ILE A 317 1.74 12.15 -20.33
CA ILE A 317 1.20 13.20 -19.46
C ILE A 317 1.76 13.15 -18.03
N LEU A 318 2.19 11.97 -17.57
CA LEU A 318 2.65 11.75 -16.21
C LEU A 318 4.15 12.05 -15.98
N TRP A 319 4.93 12.29 -17.04
CA TRP A 319 6.38 12.46 -16.89
C TRP A 319 7.04 13.53 -17.80
N ARG A 320 6.35 14.03 -18.81
CA ARG A 320 6.88 15.03 -19.78
C ARG A 320 6.74 16.48 -19.32
N ARG A 321 6.77 16.75 -18.04
CA ARG A 321 6.66 18.13 -17.51
C ARG A 321 7.97 18.84 -17.45
#